data_913ff7cdd864ec40f3f5cdd46182b488
#
_entry.id   913ff7cdd864ec40f3f5cdd46182b488
#
_cell.length_a   1.000
_cell.length_b   1.000
_cell.length_c   1.000
_cell.angle_alpha   90.00
_cell.angle_beta   90.00
_cell.angle_gamma   90.00
#
_symmetry.space_group_name_H-M   'P 1'
#
loop_
_entity.id
_entity.type
_entity.pdbx_description
1 polymer ?
#
loop_
_entity_poly.entity_id
_entity_poly.type
_entity_poly.pdbx_seq_one_letter_code
_entity_poly.pdbx_strand_id
1 'polypeptide(L)'
;ILTMTATPIPRTLNMALGSLRELSIIATPPAKRSAIQTFVQEWKDDNIKEAVTRELHRGGQIFVLHNDIDSIDNMAQSLTELMPNVHVRIAHGQMPTRELEHIMSDFYHARFQILVCTTIIETGIDIPNANTIIINNAHNFGLAQLHQLRGRVGRSHHRAYAYLVIKSHQSLSKDAKKRLDAIESLEELGAGFMLANHDLEIRGAGDLLGD
;
A
#
# COMPACT_ATOMS: atom_id res chain seq x y z
N ILE A 1 -1.28 -29.46 -5.89
CA ILE A 1 -1.15 -28.34 -4.93
C ILE A 1 -1.69 -27.10 -5.63
N LEU A 2 -2.72 -26.49 -5.04
CA LEU A 2 -3.30 -25.22 -5.48
C LEU A 2 -2.53 -24.07 -4.79
N THR A 3 -2.00 -23.13 -5.57
CA THR A 3 -1.36 -21.91 -5.07
C THR A 3 -2.19 -20.70 -5.49
N MET A 4 -2.50 -19.81 -4.56
CA MET A 4 -3.22 -18.56 -4.85
C MET A 4 -2.33 -17.37 -4.56
N THR A 5 -2.40 -16.35 -5.41
CA THR A 5 -1.68 -15.09 -5.22
C THR A 5 -2.46 -13.94 -5.81
N ALA A 6 -2.39 -12.76 -5.18
CA ALA A 6 -2.96 -11.53 -5.72
C ALA A 6 -2.04 -10.90 -6.78
N THR A 7 -0.74 -11.14 -6.66
CA THR A 7 0.32 -10.62 -7.54
C THR A 7 1.29 -11.76 -7.83
N PRO A 8 1.14 -12.50 -8.94
CA PRO A 8 2.07 -13.58 -9.27
C PRO A 8 3.48 -13.01 -9.43
N ILE A 9 4.45 -13.63 -8.76
CA ILE A 9 5.85 -13.30 -8.98
C ILE A 9 6.27 -13.75 -10.38
N PRO A 10 7.22 -13.07 -11.04
CA PRO A 10 7.66 -13.38 -12.39
C PRO A 10 7.99 -14.86 -12.63
N ARG A 11 8.68 -15.50 -11.66
CA ARG A 11 9.00 -16.93 -11.74
C ARG A 11 7.77 -17.82 -11.82
N THR A 12 6.74 -17.55 -10.98
CA THR A 12 5.49 -18.33 -10.98
C THR A 12 4.70 -18.11 -12.26
N LEU A 13 4.71 -16.89 -12.79
CA LEU A 13 4.07 -16.54 -14.05
C LEU A 13 4.76 -17.24 -15.23
N ASN A 14 6.09 -17.23 -15.28
CA ASN A 14 6.86 -17.96 -16.31
C ASN A 14 6.60 -19.48 -16.28
N MET A 15 6.49 -20.08 -15.08
CA MET A 15 6.14 -21.49 -14.95
C MET A 15 4.74 -21.80 -15.48
N ALA A 16 3.79 -20.86 -15.31
CA ALA A 16 2.44 -21.01 -15.85
C ALA A 16 2.41 -20.82 -17.37
N LEU A 17 3.07 -19.80 -17.88
CA LEU A 17 3.20 -19.54 -19.34
C LEU A 17 3.98 -20.64 -20.07
N GLY A 18 4.96 -21.27 -19.40
CA GLY A 18 5.70 -22.44 -19.90
C GLY A 18 4.95 -23.76 -19.84
N SER A 19 3.63 -23.74 -19.61
CA SER A 19 2.76 -24.95 -19.49
C SER A 19 3.17 -25.92 -18.37
N LEU A 20 3.99 -25.50 -17.43
CA LEU A 20 4.38 -26.31 -16.26
C LEU A 20 3.29 -26.32 -15.16
N ARG A 21 2.35 -25.39 -15.22
CA ARG A 21 1.17 -25.29 -14.32
C ARG A 21 -0.01 -24.68 -15.05
N GLU A 22 -1.20 -25.16 -14.73
CA GLU A 22 -2.44 -24.53 -15.16
C GLU A 22 -2.65 -23.22 -14.39
N LEU A 23 -3.08 -22.17 -15.10
CA LEU A 23 -3.38 -20.85 -14.56
C LEU A 23 -4.86 -20.55 -14.69
N SER A 24 -5.50 -20.21 -13.58
CA SER A 24 -6.86 -19.68 -13.57
C SER A 24 -6.84 -18.25 -13.04
N ILE A 25 -7.43 -17.32 -13.77
CA ILE A 25 -7.50 -15.91 -13.38
C ILE A 25 -8.89 -15.61 -12.82
N ILE A 26 -8.93 -15.13 -11.57
CA ILE A 26 -10.15 -14.64 -10.93
C ILE A 26 -10.21 -13.12 -11.21
N ALA A 27 -10.93 -12.75 -12.27
CA ALA A 27 -10.98 -11.35 -12.75
C ALA A 27 -12.21 -10.58 -12.24
N THR A 28 -13.21 -11.26 -11.67
CA THR A 28 -14.43 -10.61 -11.18
C THR A 28 -14.25 -10.08 -9.77
N PRO A 29 -14.27 -8.75 -9.57
CA PRO A 29 -14.20 -8.18 -8.23
C PRO A 29 -15.49 -8.45 -7.44
N PRO A 30 -15.42 -8.52 -6.09
CA PRO A 30 -16.62 -8.57 -5.26
C PRO A 30 -17.51 -7.34 -5.52
N ALA A 31 -18.81 -7.54 -5.67
CA ALA A 31 -19.80 -6.53 -6.10
C ALA A 31 -19.89 -5.27 -5.22
N LYS A 32 -19.26 -5.25 -4.03
CA LYS A 32 -19.33 -4.15 -3.06
C LYS A 32 -17.99 -3.41 -2.85
N ARG A 33 -16.98 -3.68 -3.65
CA ARG A 33 -15.68 -3.04 -3.46
C ARG A 33 -15.53 -1.85 -4.39
N SER A 34 -15.44 -0.64 -3.81
CA SER A 34 -15.16 0.58 -4.56
C SER A 34 -13.70 0.61 -5.03
N ALA A 35 -13.47 1.14 -6.22
CA ALA A 35 -12.13 1.39 -6.72
C ALA A 35 -11.35 2.31 -5.76
N ILE A 36 -10.05 2.04 -5.59
CA ILE A 36 -9.18 2.84 -4.75
C ILE A 36 -8.61 3.97 -5.60
N GLN A 37 -8.95 5.21 -5.29
CA GLN A 37 -8.35 6.36 -5.96
C GLN A 37 -6.90 6.50 -5.52
N THR A 38 -6.00 6.49 -6.49
CA THR A 38 -4.56 6.53 -6.25
C THR A 38 -3.99 7.84 -6.78
N PHE A 39 -3.14 8.49 -5.98
CA PHE A 39 -2.49 9.76 -6.33
C PHE A 39 -0.99 9.65 -6.07
N VAL A 40 -0.19 10.08 -7.03
CA VAL A 40 1.26 10.24 -6.87
C VAL A 40 1.58 11.71 -6.66
N GLN A 41 2.17 12.05 -5.54
CA GLN A 41 2.46 13.44 -5.19
C GLN A 41 3.70 13.59 -4.31
N GLU A 42 4.29 14.79 -4.29
CA GLU A 42 5.29 15.16 -3.31
C GLU A 42 4.64 15.43 -1.95
N TRP A 43 5.42 15.23 -0.86
CA TRP A 43 4.94 15.58 0.48
C TRP A 43 4.66 17.08 0.57
N LYS A 44 3.44 17.44 0.89
CA LYS A 44 3.01 18.80 1.21
C LYS A 44 2.07 18.73 2.39
N ASP A 45 2.38 19.47 3.43
CA ASP A 45 1.61 19.44 4.70
C ASP A 45 0.13 19.74 4.50
N ASP A 46 -0.21 20.69 3.65
CA ASP A 46 -1.61 21.03 3.33
C ASP A 46 -2.34 19.84 2.68
N ASN A 47 -1.70 19.14 1.74
CA ASN A 47 -2.30 17.99 1.07
C ASN A 47 -2.50 16.81 2.04
N ILE A 48 -1.52 16.58 2.92
CA ILE A 48 -1.61 15.52 3.95
C ILE A 48 -2.71 15.85 4.93
N LYS A 49 -2.76 17.09 5.40
CA LYS A 49 -3.79 17.57 6.32
C LYS A 49 -5.19 17.45 5.72
N GLU A 50 -5.36 17.81 4.44
CA GLU A 50 -6.62 17.66 3.73
C GLU A 50 -7.03 16.19 3.64
N ALA A 51 -6.10 15.31 3.22
CA ALA A 51 -6.36 13.87 3.09
C ALA A 51 -6.81 13.25 4.42
N VAL A 52 -6.10 13.57 5.50
CA VAL A 52 -6.42 13.09 6.86
C VAL A 52 -7.76 13.66 7.33
N THR A 53 -7.97 14.97 7.21
CA THR A 53 -9.20 15.63 7.65
C THR A 53 -10.43 15.04 6.94
N ARG A 54 -10.33 14.79 5.64
CA ARG A 54 -11.41 14.16 4.85
C ARG A 54 -11.76 12.77 5.37
N GLU A 55 -10.75 11.96 5.71
CA GLU A 55 -10.98 10.62 6.26
C GLU A 55 -11.62 10.68 7.64
N LEU A 56 -11.13 11.55 8.50
CA LEU A 56 -11.64 11.70 9.86
C LEU A 56 -13.09 12.22 9.91
N HIS A 57 -13.46 13.14 9.01
CA HIS A 57 -14.83 13.66 8.92
C HIS A 57 -15.88 12.58 8.61
N ARG A 58 -15.49 11.49 7.97
CA ARG A 58 -16.38 10.34 7.72
C ARG A 58 -16.20 9.20 8.71
N GLY A 59 -15.45 9.44 9.80
CA GLY A 59 -15.24 8.46 10.89
C GLY A 59 -14.24 7.35 10.53
N GLY A 60 -13.46 7.53 9.46
CA GLY A 60 -12.45 6.55 9.02
C GLY A 60 -11.11 6.69 9.74
N GLN A 61 -10.21 5.77 9.43
CA GLN A 61 -8.85 5.71 9.96
C GLN A 61 -7.83 5.71 8.82
N ILE A 62 -6.58 6.05 9.16
CA ILE A 62 -5.52 6.24 8.17
C ILE A 62 -4.33 5.35 8.50
N PHE A 63 -3.82 4.64 7.49
CA PHE A 63 -2.48 4.07 7.51
C PHE A 63 -1.47 5.07 6.96
N VAL A 64 -0.36 5.26 7.65
CA VAL A 64 0.82 5.95 7.13
C VAL A 64 1.97 4.95 7.09
N LEU A 65 2.30 4.48 5.91
CA LEU A 65 3.42 3.56 5.71
C LEU A 65 4.73 4.35 5.62
N HIS A 66 5.61 4.09 6.56
CA HIS A 66 6.97 4.64 6.62
C HIS A 66 7.96 3.52 6.88
N ASN A 67 8.60 3.03 5.82
CA ASN A 67 9.42 1.81 5.87
C ASN A 67 10.87 2.08 6.30
N ASP A 68 11.03 2.91 7.33
CA ASP A 68 12.32 3.22 7.96
C ASP A 68 12.11 3.38 9.46
N ILE A 69 12.61 2.40 10.22
CA ILE A 69 12.43 2.32 11.67
C ILE A 69 13.19 3.45 12.38
N ASP A 70 14.35 3.85 11.86
CA ASP A 70 15.19 4.86 12.51
C ASP A 70 14.54 6.25 12.48
N SER A 71 13.65 6.51 11.52
CA SER A 71 12.97 7.79 11.37
C SER A 71 11.45 7.73 11.58
N ILE A 72 10.89 6.58 11.98
CA ILE A 72 9.44 6.41 12.15
C ILE A 72 8.87 7.30 13.27
N ASP A 73 9.62 7.49 14.34
CA ASP A 73 9.25 8.38 15.44
C ASP A 73 9.15 9.85 14.98
N ASN A 74 10.10 10.29 14.15
CA ASN A 74 10.08 11.63 13.57
C ASN A 74 8.86 11.83 12.65
N MET A 75 8.49 10.80 11.88
CA MET A 75 7.29 10.83 11.04
C MET A 75 6.03 10.97 11.90
N ALA A 76 5.90 10.20 12.96
CA ALA A 76 4.76 10.27 13.87
C ALA A 76 4.68 11.61 14.60
N GLN A 77 5.82 12.16 15.02
CA GLN A 77 5.90 13.47 15.63
C GLN A 77 5.47 14.56 14.65
N SER A 78 5.97 14.57 13.42
CA SER A 78 5.57 15.53 12.38
C SER A 78 4.07 15.51 12.12
N LEU A 79 3.45 14.33 12.08
CA LEU A 79 1.99 14.19 11.93
C LEU A 79 1.23 14.72 13.15
N THR A 80 1.76 14.50 14.36
CA THR A 80 1.15 15.02 15.60
C THR A 80 1.24 16.54 15.67
N GLU A 81 2.35 17.13 15.27
CA GLU A 81 2.53 18.58 15.17
C GLU A 81 1.61 19.21 14.12
N LEU A 82 1.47 18.55 12.96
CA LEU A 82 0.60 19.00 11.88
C LEU A 82 -0.90 18.93 12.28
N MET A 83 -1.27 17.96 13.14
CA MET A 83 -2.65 17.70 13.54
C MET A 83 -2.74 17.40 15.05
N PRO A 84 -2.65 18.41 15.93
CA PRO A 84 -2.55 18.19 17.39
C PRO A 84 -3.76 17.48 18.04
N ASN A 85 -4.92 17.48 17.37
CA ASN A 85 -6.15 16.84 17.87
C ASN A 85 -6.34 15.40 17.38
N VAL A 86 -5.34 14.83 16.71
CA VAL A 86 -5.41 13.49 16.12
C VAL A 86 -4.43 12.56 16.86
N HIS A 87 -4.93 11.43 17.30
CA HIS A 87 -4.09 10.46 17.99
C HIS A 87 -3.33 9.61 16.96
N VAL A 88 -2.00 9.68 17.02
CA VAL A 88 -1.06 8.95 16.21
C VAL A 88 -0.37 7.88 17.05
N ARG A 89 -0.27 6.65 16.55
CA ARG A 89 0.54 5.58 17.16
C ARG A 89 1.43 4.92 16.11
N ILE A 90 2.49 4.31 16.59
CA ILE A 90 3.50 3.64 15.76
C ILE A 90 3.39 2.14 15.93
N ALA A 91 3.64 1.40 14.84
CA ALA A 91 3.80 -0.05 14.86
C ALA A 91 4.89 -0.50 13.88
N HIS A 92 5.87 -1.29 14.34
CA HIS A 92 6.93 -1.83 13.49
C HIS A 92 7.39 -3.22 13.95
N GLY A 93 8.04 -3.96 13.06
CA GLY A 93 8.38 -5.37 13.28
C GLY A 93 9.40 -5.65 14.37
N GLN A 94 10.10 -4.63 14.91
CA GLN A 94 11.04 -4.78 16.04
C GLN A 94 10.37 -4.62 17.40
N MET A 95 9.08 -4.23 17.44
CA MET A 95 8.32 -4.17 18.69
C MET A 95 8.06 -5.56 19.26
N PRO A 96 7.97 -5.69 20.60
CA PRO A 96 7.50 -6.92 21.23
C PRO A 96 6.13 -7.33 20.66
N THR A 97 5.95 -8.60 20.33
CA THR A 97 4.72 -9.13 19.72
C THR A 97 3.46 -8.72 20.49
N ARG A 98 3.50 -8.80 21.81
CA ARG A 98 2.36 -8.44 22.68
C ARG A 98 1.98 -6.96 22.56
N GLU A 99 2.96 -6.08 22.45
CA GLU A 99 2.72 -4.64 22.27
C GLU A 99 2.13 -4.36 20.90
N LEU A 100 2.69 -4.98 19.85
CA LEU A 100 2.19 -4.89 18.49
C LEU A 100 0.72 -5.36 18.39
N GLU A 101 0.40 -6.51 18.98
CA GLU A 101 -0.96 -7.04 19.03
C GLU A 101 -1.91 -6.06 19.74
N HIS A 102 -1.47 -5.43 20.83
CA HIS A 102 -2.28 -4.45 21.55
C HIS A 102 -2.55 -3.20 20.69
N ILE A 103 -1.52 -2.66 20.02
CA ILE A 103 -1.66 -1.51 19.13
C ILE A 103 -2.62 -1.84 17.98
N MET A 104 -2.47 -3.01 17.37
CA MET A 104 -3.32 -3.45 16.26
C MET A 104 -4.77 -3.66 16.72
N SER A 105 -4.99 -4.22 17.91
CA SER A 105 -6.31 -4.35 18.52
C SER A 105 -6.95 -2.99 18.77
N ASP A 106 -6.19 -2.03 19.32
CA ASP A 106 -6.68 -0.67 19.54
C ASP A 106 -7.05 0.03 18.23
N PHE A 107 -6.26 -0.18 17.18
CA PHE A 107 -6.55 0.36 15.85
C PHE A 107 -7.79 -0.26 15.24
N TYR A 108 -7.94 -1.58 15.35
CA TYR A 108 -9.14 -2.28 14.88
C TYR A 108 -10.42 -1.76 15.54
N HIS A 109 -10.36 -1.43 16.84
CA HIS A 109 -11.49 -0.88 17.59
C HIS A 109 -11.62 0.66 17.49
N ALA A 110 -10.91 1.28 16.54
CA ALA A 110 -10.93 2.73 16.29
C ALA A 110 -10.60 3.59 17.52
N ARG A 111 -9.74 3.12 18.42
CA ARG A 111 -9.32 3.87 19.63
C ARG A 111 -8.35 5.01 19.33
N PHE A 112 -7.76 5.01 18.14
CA PHE A 112 -6.94 6.09 17.60
C PHE A 112 -7.08 6.16 16.07
N GLN A 113 -6.64 7.26 15.46
CA GLN A 113 -7.00 7.61 14.10
C GLN A 113 -5.90 7.29 13.07
N ILE A 114 -4.63 7.49 13.43
CA ILE A 114 -3.50 7.31 12.51
C ILE A 114 -2.56 6.23 13.04
N LEU A 115 -2.31 5.22 12.22
CA LEU A 115 -1.27 4.23 12.46
C LEU A 115 -0.09 4.47 11.51
N VAL A 116 1.05 4.91 12.07
CA VAL A 116 2.33 4.97 11.36
C VAL A 116 3.00 3.62 11.48
N CYS A 117 3.30 2.96 10.37
CA CYS A 117 3.83 1.60 10.41
C CYS A 117 4.81 1.31 9.29
N THR A 118 5.63 0.29 9.51
CA THR A 118 6.44 -0.35 8.46
C THR A 118 5.57 -1.33 7.64
N THR A 119 6.19 -2.14 6.80
CA THR A 119 5.51 -3.15 5.96
C THR A 119 4.79 -4.27 6.72
N ILE A 120 4.73 -4.23 8.06
CA ILE A 120 3.98 -5.21 8.87
C ILE A 120 2.51 -5.35 8.49
N ILE A 121 1.92 -4.32 7.88
CA ILE A 121 0.54 -4.37 7.36
C ILE A 121 0.37 -5.33 6.18
N GLU A 122 1.45 -5.87 5.63
CA GLU A 122 1.39 -6.92 4.59
C GLU A 122 0.79 -8.23 5.13
N THR A 123 0.78 -8.47 6.43
CA THR A 123 0.39 -9.73 7.08
C THR A 123 -1.12 -9.92 7.30
N GLY A 124 -1.95 -9.49 6.37
CA GLY A 124 -3.36 -9.95 6.32
C GLY A 124 -4.33 -9.33 7.33
N ILE A 125 -3.95 -8.30 8.05
CA ILE A 125 -4.83 -7.60 8.99
C ILE A 125 -5.87 -6.80 8.21
N ASP A 126 -7.14 -7.05 8.50
CA ASP A 126 -8.28 -6.35 7.91
C ASP A 126 -8.79 -5.29 8.89
N ILE A 127 -8.66 -4.02 8.52
CA ILE A 127 -9.17 -2.88 9.30
C ILE A 127 -10.29 -2.22 8.48
N PRO A 128 -11.55 -2.53 8.76
CA PRO A 128 -12.68 -2.07 7.95
C PRO A 128 -12.82 -0.54 7.86
N ASN A 129 -12.41 0.17 8.91
CA ASN A 129 -12.50 1.64 8.98
C ASN A 129 -11.31 2.36 8.35
N ALA A 130 -10.24 1.67 7.98
CA ALA A 130 -9.09 2.27 7.31
C ALA A 130 -9.34 2.36 5.80
N ASN A 131 -9.75 3.54 5.33
CA ASN A 131 -10.05 3.77 3.92
C ASN A 131 -9.04 4.71 3.25
N THR A 132 -8.06 5.22 3.98
CA THR A 132 -6.96 6.02 3.43
C THR A 132 -5.62 5.44 3.83
N ILE A 133 -4.73 5.28 2.84
CA ILE A 133 -3.33 4.92 3.05
C ILE A 133 -2.41 5.98 2.44
N ILE A 134 -1.41 6.40 3.20
CA ILE A 134 -0.33 7.28 2.75
C ILE A 134 0.94 6.46 2.76
N ILE A 135 1.58 6.28 1.61
CA ILE A 135 2.82 5.50 1.45
C ILE A 135 3.97 6.47 1.23
N ASN A 136 4.77 6.70 2.27
CA ASN A 136 5.92 7.59 2.19
C ASN A 136 7.08 6.94 1.42
N ASN A 137 7.81 7.74 0.65
CA ASN A 137 8.88 7.27 -0.23
C ASN A 137 8.43 6.11 -1.16
N ALA A 138 7.25 6.24 -1.75
CA ALA A 138 6.61 5.20 -2.57
C ALA A 138 7.50 4.70 -3.72
N HIS A 139 8.42 5.53 -4.21
CA HIS A 139 9.38 5.18 -5.26
C HIS A 139 10.38 4.06 -4.86
N ASN A 140 10.52 3.78 -3.56
CA ASN A 140 11.38 2.71 -3.05
C ASN A 140 10.72 1.32 -3.08
N PHE A 141 9.41 1.26 -3.35
CA PHE A 141 8.67 0.00 -3.38
C PHE A 141 8.55 -0.56 -4.79
N GLY A 142 8.53 -1.88 -4.88
CA GLY A 142 8.18 -2.60 -6.10
C GLY A 142 6.70 -2.45 -6.45
N LEU A 143 6.34 -2.65 -7.72
CA LEU A 143 4.98 -2.50 -8.22
C LEU A 143 4.00 -3.45 -7.49
N ALA A 144 4.41 -4.72 -7.31
CA ALA A 144 3.62 -5.72 -6.58
C ALA A 144 3.41 -5.32 -5.11
N GLN A 145 4.43 -4.77 -4.44
CA GLN A 145 4.31 -4.28 -3.06
C GLN A 145 3.33 -3.11 -2.98
N LEU A 146 3.45 -2.12 -3.85
CA LEU A 146 2.53 -0.98 -3.90
C LEU A 146 1.08 -1.44 -4.10
N HIS A 147 0.85 -2.42 -4.97
CA HIS A 147 -0.46 -2.99 -5.18
C HIS A 147 -1.02 -3.68 -3.94
N GLN A 148 -0.22 -4.48 -3.25
CA GLN A 148 -0.62 -5.14 -2.00
C GLN A 148 -0.90 -4.15 -0.88
N LEU A 149 -0.03 -3.13 -0.72
CA LEU A 149 -0.21 -2.09 0.28
C LEU A 149 -1.46 -1.26 0.01
N ARG A 150 -1.67 -0.85 -1.25
CA ARG A 150 -2.90 -0.17 -1.68
C ARG A 150 -4.14 -1.00 -1.35
N GLY A 151 -4.07 -2.31 -1.54
CA GLY A 151 -5.17 -3.25 -1.25
C GLY A 151 -5.50 -3.42 0.25
N ARG A 152 -4.75 -2.79 1.16
CA ARG A 152 -5.07 -2.79 2.59
C ARG A 152 -6.22 -1.86 2.95
N VAL A 153 -6.56 -0.92 2.10
CA VAL A 153 -7.73 -0.05 2.22
C VAL A 153 -8.81 -0.44 1.22
N GLY A 154 -10.00 0.16 1.33
CA GLY A 154 -11.10 -0.10 0.41
C GLY A 154 -11.85 -1.41 0.67
N ARG A 155 -11.91 -1.84 1.92
CA ARG A 155 -12.65 -3.04 2.35
C ARG A 155 -14.05 -2.74 2.90
N SER A 156 -14.41 -1.47 2.94
CA SER A 156 -15.74 -0.99 3.27
C SER A 156 -16.47 -0.48 2.02
N HIS A 157 -17.71 -0.04 2.20
CA HIS A 157 -18.49 0.62 1.14
C HIS A 157 -18.07 2.08 0.90
N HIS A 158 -17.18 2.62 1.71
CA HIS A 158 -16.63 3.95 1.52
C HIS A 158 -15.56 3.96 0.43
N ARG A 159 -15.48 5.08 -0.30
CA ARG A 159 -14.41 5.30 -1.27
C ARG A 159 -13.06 5.32 -0.57
N ALA A 160 -12.11 4.54 -1.07
CA ALA A 160 -10.78 4.48 -0.53
C ALA A 160 -9.78 5.34 -1.33
N TYR A 161 -8.72 5.76 -0.64
CA TYR A 161 -7.69 6.63 -1.19
C TYR A 161 -6.30 6.09 -0.87
N ALA A 162 -5.42 6.11 -1.86
CA ALA A 162 -4.00 5.79 -1.70
C ALA A 162 -3.15 6.97 -2.18
N TYR A 163 -2.38 7.56 -1.28
CA TYR A 163 -1.43 8.62 -1.58
C TYR A 163 -0.03 8.03 -1.62
N LEU A 164 0.54 7.99 -2.81
CA LEU A 164 1.91 7.56 -3.06
C LEU A 164 2.81 8.78 -2.99
N VAL A 165 3.42 8.98 -1.84
CA VAL A 165 4.24 10.17 -1.59
C VAL A 165 5.67 9.91 -2.04
N ILE A 166 6.19 10.83 -2.84
CA ILE A 166 7.55 10.80 -3.37
C ILE A 166 8.35 12.00 -2.85
N LYS A 167 9.67 11.88 -2.91
CA LYS A 167 10.56 12.94 -2.47
C LYS A 167 10.56 14.12 -3.44
N SER A 168 10.68 13.84 -4.73
CA SER A 168 10.56 14.82 -5.82
C SER A 168 10.37 14.09 -7.14
N HIS A 169 9.52 14.61 -8.03
CA HIS A 169 9.35 14.10 -9.39
C HIS A 169 10.64 14.11 -10.21
N GLN A 170 11.51 15.10 -9.96
CA GLN A 170 12.78 15.26 -10.68
C GLN A 170 13.82 14.22 -10.27
N SER A 171 13.73 13.67 -9.07
CA SER A 171 14.69 12.70 -8.52
C SER A 171 14.33 11.24 -8.82
N LEU A 172 13.20 10.99 -9.47
CA LEU A 172 12.75 9.64 -9.79
C LEU A 172 13.58 9.01 -10.91
N SER A 173 13.99 7.76 -10.71
CA SER A 173 14.50 6.95 -11.81
C SER A 173 13.40 6.69 -12.85
N LYS A 174 13.79 6.39 -14.10
CA LYS A 174 12.83 6.05 -15.16
C LYS A 174 11.93 4.87 -14.76
N ASP A 175 12.48 3.87 -14.08
CA ASP A 175 11.73 2.68 -13.67
C ASP A 175 10.80 2.97 -12.48
N ALA A 176 11.22 3.79 -11.52
CA ALA A 176 10.34 4.25 -10.45
C ALA A 176 9.15 5.03 -11.00
N LYS A 177 9.38 5.90 -11.98
CA LYS A 177 8.30 6.65 -12.64
C LYS A 177 7.32 5.71 -13.34
N LYS A 178 7.80 4.77 -14.16
CA LYS A 178 6.94 3.79 -14.83
C LYS A 178 6.09 2.97 -13.85
N ARG A 179 6.67 2.53 -12.71
CA ARG A 179 5.93 1.80 -11.68
C ARG A 179 4.82 2.65 -11.04
N LEU A 180 5.12 3.90 -10.72
CA LEU A 180 4.15 4.82 -10.12
C LEU A 180 3.04 5.18 -11.11
N ASP A 181 3.37 5.46 -12.36
CA ASP A 181 2.39 5.72 -13.43
C ASP A 181 1.48 4.49 -13.65
N ALA A 182 2.05 3.28 -13.63
CA ALA A 182 1.28 2.04 -13.74
C ALA A 182 0.31 1.85 -12.58
N ILE A 183 0.72 2.05 -11.32
CA ILE A 183 -0.15 1.86 -10.17
C ILE A 183 -1.22 2.95 -10.07
N GLU A 184 -0.93 4.18 -10.50
CA GLU A 184 -1.89 5.29 -10.52
C GLU A 184 -2.97 5.08 -11.57
N SER A 185 -2.60 4.57 -12.76
CA SER A 185 -3.55 4.31 -13.86
C SER A 185 -4.45 3.10 -13.63
N LEU A 186 -4.08 2.19 -12.72
CA LEU A 186 -4.82 0.97 -12.44
C LEU A 186 -5.91 1.22 -11.38
N GLU A 187 -7.10 1.56 -11.84
CA GLU A 187 -8.28 1.74 -10.98
C GLU A 187 -8.96 0.42 -10.61
N GLU A 188 -8.74 -0.67 -11.36
CA GLU A 188 -9.52 -1.90 -11.26
C GLU A 188 -8.97 -2.92 -10.28
N LEU A 189 -9.89 -3.54 -9.54
CA LEU A 189 -9.69 -4.78 -8.79
C LEU A 189 -9.47 -5.95 -9.77
N GLY A 190 -8.46 -6.77 -9.50
CA GLY A 190 -8.10 -7.89 -10.39
C GLY A 190 -6.92 -7.61 -11.32
N ALA A 191 -6.40 -6.39 -11.32
CA ALA A 191 -5.24 -5.99 -12.12
C ALA A 191 -3.91 -6.66 -11.73
N GLY A 192 -3.89 -7.55 -10.73
CA GLY A 192 -2.65 -8.21 -10.27
C GLY A 192 -1.90 -8.96 -11.38
N PHE A 193 -2.63 -9.55 -12.33
CA PHE A 193 -2.00 -10.22 -13.48
C PHE A 193 -1.41 -9.21 -14.47
N MET A 194 -2.11 -8.11 -14.75
CA MET A 194 -1.61 -7.03 -15.60
C MET A 194 -0.39 -6.36 -14.96
N LEU A 195 -0.40 -6.16 -13.64
CA LEU A 195 0.73 -5.64 -12.87
C LEU A 195 1.96 -6.53 -12.96
N ALA A 196 1.79 -7.85 -12.90
CA ALA A 196 2.89 -8.78 -13.04
C ALA A 196 3.54 -8.71 -14.44
N ASN A 197 2.73 -8.53 -15.48
CA ASN A 197 3.23 -8.32 -16.85
C ASN A 197 3.96 -6.97 -16.96
N HIS A 198 3.42 -5.89 -16.41
CA HIS A 198 4.10 -4.60 -16.38
C HIS A 198 5.42 -4.63 -15.59
N ASP A 199 5.45 -5.34 -14.45
CA ASP A 199 6.70 -5.49 -13.68
C ASP A 199 7.77 -6.25 -14.49
N LEU A 200 7.36 -7.26 -15.24
CA LEU A 200 8.22 -7.97 -16.20
C LEU A 200 8.76 -7.08 -17.32
N GLU A 201 7.91 -6.25 -17.91
CA GLU A 201 8.30 -5.30 -18.95
C GLU A 201 9.27 -4.22 -18.42
N ILE A 202 9.06 -3.73 -17.19
CA ILE A 202 9.90 -2.70 -16.57
C ILE A 202 11.29 -3.26 -16.21
N ARG A 203 11.35 -4.48 -15.69
CA ARG A 203 12.62 -5.14 -15.31
C ARG A 203 13.40 -5.68 -16.51
N GLY A 204 12.73 -5.87 -17.65
CA GLY A 204 13.29 -6.54 -18.83
C GLY A 204 13.34 -8.07 -18.68
N ALA A 205 13.27 -8.77 -19.81
CA ALA A 205 13.31 -10.25 -19.84
C ALA A 205 14.66 -10.85 -19.41
N GLY A 206 15.73 -10.04 -19.33
CA GLY A 206 17.08 -10.46 -18.99
C GLY A 206 17.32 -10.76 -17.52
N ASP A 207 16.66 -10.03 -16.62
CA ASP A 207 16.81 -10.20 -15.15
C ASP A 207 16.13 -11.47 -14.59
N LEU A 208 15.39 -12.20 -15.43
CA LEU A 208 14.65 -13.40 -15.02
C LEU A 208 15.48 -14.68 -15.10
N LEU A 209 16.57 -14.66 -15.78
CA LEU A 209 17.41 -15.85 -16.01
C LEU A 209 18.63 -15.92 -15.08
N GLY A 210 18.88 -14.87 -14.25
CA GLY A 210 19.91 -14.81 -13.22
C GLY A 210 21.24 -15.37 -13.74
N ASP A 211 22.15 -14.52 -14.11
CA ASP A 211 23.57 -14.91 -14.26
C ASP A 211 24.17 -15.33 -12.93
#